data_e14f53e31f7876c721b45653aa02b730
#
_entry.id   e14f53e31f7876c721b45653aa02b730
#
_cell.length_a   1.000
_cell.length_b   1.000
_cell.length_c   1.000
_cell.angle_alpha   90.00
_cell.angle_beta   90.00
_cell.angle_gamma   90.00
#
_symmetry.space_group_name_H-M   'P 1'
#
loop_
_entity.id
_entity.type
_entity.pdbx_description
1 polymer ?
#
loop_
_entity_poly.entity_id
_entity_poly.type
_entity_poly.pdbx_seq_one_letter_code
_entity_poly.pdbx_strand_id
1 'polypeptide(L)'
;MPTLLPRAAALTLAVLMPLLAGAQAVDLAGVKFEPQIMLGGQALQLNGAGIRYKAIFKVYAAGLYLASKASTTDAVLAAPGAKRIHVVLLRTIDANEFGKILSAGIQNNATREEFIAALPGIQRMGEASSQYKQLVAGDTLTVEWLPGTGTTLYVKGKSEVGPYKEPAFFNAMAKIWLGKSPADHLLKEALLGQAPRRQDN
;
A
#
# COMPACT_ATOMS: atom_id res chain seq x y z
N MET A 1 16.12 -76.71 21.89
CA MET A 1 15.90 -75.36 22.43
C MET A 1 16.17 -74.37 21.31
N PRO A 2 15.15 -73.69 20.71
CA PRO A 2 15.37 -72.67 19.69
C PRO A 2 15.44 -71.29 20.36
N THR A 3 16.49 -70.56 20.07
CA THR A 3 16.75 -69.18 20.52
C THR A 3 15.96 -68.19 19.70
N LEU A 4 15.09 -67.45 20.36
CA LEU A 4 14.31 -66.31 19.76
C LEU A 4 15.19 -65.06 19.74
N LEU A 5 15.45 -64.53 18.53
CA LEU A 5 16.07 -63.22 18.31
C LEU A 5 14.98 -62.15 18.37
N PRO A 6 15.19 -61.01 19.06
CA PRO A 6 14.24 -59.92 19.06
C PRO A 6 14.32 -59.10 17.76
N ARG A 7 13.19 -58.91 17.08
CA ARG A 7 13.03 -57.98 15.97
C ARG A 7 12.99 -56.56 16.48
N ALA A 8 14.05 -55.79 16.20
CA ALA A 8 14.07 -54.34 16.42
C ALA A 8 13.13 -53.65 15.39
N ALA A 9 12.04 -53.07 15.87
CA ALA A 9 11.18 -52.20 15.07
C ALA A 9 11.83 -50.80 14.95
N ALA A 10 12.31 -50.45 13.76
CA ALA A 10 12.79 -49.11 13.46
C ALA A 10 11.59 -48.17 13.27
N LEU A 11 11.35 -47.28 14.23
CA LEU A 11 10.35 -46.21 14.12
C LEU A 11 10.96 -45.10 13.25
N THR A 12 10.49 -45.00 12.00
CA THR A 12 10.85 -43.89 11.09
C THR A 12 10.04 -42.66 11.46
N LEU A 13 10.66 -41.70 12.14
CA LEU A 13 10.08 -40.42 12.47
C LEU A 13 10.04 -39.55 11.19
N ALA A 14 8.90 -39.45 10.51
CA ALA A 14 8.71 -38.55 9.40
C ALA A 14 8.62 -37.11 9.93
N VAL A 15 9.68 -36.32 9.73
CA VAL A 15 9.69 -34.89 10.01
C VAL A 15 8.87 -34.19 8.92
N LEU A 16 7.66 -33.81 9.29
CA LEU A 16 6.80 -32.97 8.43
C LEU A 16 7.39 -31.55 8.45
N MET A 17 8.24 -31.19 7.46
CA MET A 17 8.67 -29.81 7.24
C MET A 17 7.45 -29.04 6.69
N PRO A 18 6.99 -27.95 7.37
CA PRO A 18 5.99 -27.08 6.79
C PRO A 18 6.58 -26.44 5.54
N LEU A 19 5.98 -26.70 4.36
CA LEU A 19 6.24 -25.89 3.17
C LEU A 19 5.81 -24.46 3.50
N LEU A 20 6.76 -23.58 3.77
CA LEU A 20 6.57 -22.15 3.73
C LEU A 20 6.27 -21.79 2.27
N ALA A 21 4.99 -21.76 1.91
CA ALA A 21 4.54 -21.18 0.64
C ALA A 21 4.95 -19.70 0.67
N GLY A 22 6.14 -19.40 0.14
CA GLY A 22 6.63 -18.03 -0.01
C GLY A 22 5.63 -17.28 -0.88
N ALA A 23 4.99 -16.26 -0.33
CA ALA A 23 4.15 -15.38 -1.13
C ALA A 23 5.02 -14.78 -2.25
N GLN A 24 4.57 -14.92 -3.50
CA GLN A 24 5.31 -14.41 -4.66
C GLN A 24 5.10 -12.90 -4.80
N ALA A 25 6.13 -12.23 -5.33
CA ALA A 25 6.02 -10.83 -5.71
C ALA A 25 4.97 -10.66 -6.80
N VAL A 26 4.23 -9.56 -6.75
CA VAL A 26 3.21 -9.20 -7.74
C VAL A 26 3.83 -8.27 -8.77
N ASP A 27 3.85 -8.66 -10.05
CA ASP A 27 4.27 -7.79 -11.15
C ASP A 27 3.06 -7.14 -11.83
N LEU A 28 3.06 -5.82 -11.90
CA LEU A 28 2.01 -5.01 -12.51
C LEU A 28 2.62 -4.02 -13.49
N ALA A 29 2.54 -4.34 -14.76
CA ALA A 29 3.08 -3.53 -15.86
C ALA A 29 4.59 -3.22 -15.71
N GLY A 30 5.37 -4.22 -15.26
CA GLY A 30 6.81 -4.10 -15.02
C GLY A 30 7.17 -3.50 -13.65
N VAL A 31 6.20 -3.19 -12.81
CA VAL A 31 6.42 -2.76 -11.42
C VAL A 31 6.25 -3.95 -10.49
N LYS A 32 7.31 -4.26 -9.76
CA LYS A 32 7.34 -5.38 -8.83
C LYS A 32 7.01 -4.93 -7.41
N PHE A 33 5.99 -5.54 -6.82
CA PHE A 33 5.63 -5.36 -5.42
C PHE A 33 6.05 -6.61 -4.64
N GLU A 34 7.02 -6.43 -3.74
CA GLU A 34 7.49 -7.53 -2.89
C GLU A 34 6.38 -7.97 -1.93
N PRO A 35 6.28 -9.28 -1.61
CA PRO A 35 5.23 -9.79 -0.73
C PRO A 35 5.34 -9.27 0.71
N GLN A 36 6.56 -8.90 1.12
CA GLN A 36 6.87 -8.35 2.44
C GLN A 36 7.93 -7.26 2.32
N ILE A 37 7.84 -6.27 3.20
CA ILE A 37 8.81 -5.19 3.35
C ILE A 37 9.06 -4.90 4.84
N MET A 38 10.17 -4.25 5.14
CA MET A 38 10.43 -3.72 6.48
C MET A 38 10.14 -2.22 6.53
N LEU A 39 9.46 -1.76 7.57
CA LEU A 39 9.22 -0.34 7.82
C LEU A 39 9.32 -0.07 9.33
N GLY A 40 10.27 0.77 9.74
CA GLY A 40 10.48 1.11 11.14
C GLY A 40 10.74 -0.10 12.05
N GLY A 41 11.45 -1.11 11.55
CA GLY A 41 11.70 -2.36 12.26
C GLY A 41 10.54 -3.35 12.29
N GLN A 42 9.38 -3.01 11.67
CA GLN A 42 8.21 -3.88 11.59
C GLN A 42 8.10 -4.51 10.19
N ALA A 43 7.87 -5.83 10.13
CA ALA A 43 7.56 -6.51 8.89
C ALA A 43 6.12 -6.20 8.47
N LEU A 44 5.94 -5.74 7.23
CA LEU A 44 4.65 -5.49 6.61
C LEU A 44 4.46 -6.46 5.44
N GLN A 45 3.26 -6.98 5.29
CA GLN A 45 2.86 -7.79 4.15
C GLN A 45 2.10 -6.95 3.12
N LEU A 46 2.28 -7.28 1.86
CA LEU A 46 1.49 -6.69 0.78
C LEU A 46 0.02 -7.06 0.98
N ASN A 47 -0.82 -6.09 1.34
CA ASN A 47 -2.27 -6.28 1.49
C ASN A 47 -2.92 -6.53 0.14
N GLY A 48 -2.54 -5.72 -0.83
CA GLY A 48 -2.96 -5.83 -2.21
C GLY A 48 -2.25 -4.82 -3.09
N ALA A 49 -2.29 -5.03 -4.42
CA ALA A 49 -1.72 -4.13 -5.41
C ALA A 49 -2.59 -4.10 -6.67
N GLY A 50 -2.57 -2.98 -7.38
CA GLY A 50 -3.35 -2.80 -8.60
C GLY A 50 -2.85 -1.64 -9.45
N ILE A 51 -3.45 -1.47 -10.64
CA ILE A 51 -3.16 -0.39 -11.56
C ILE A 51 -4.34 0.58 -11.58
N ARG A 52 -4.05 1.89 -11.49
CA ARG A 52 -5.04 2.92 -11.80
C ARG A 52 -5.12 3.14 -13.30
N TYR A 53 -6.34 3.14 -13.79
CA TYR A 53 -6.64 3.53 -15.17
C TYR A 53 -7.34 4.89 -15.22
N LYS A 54 -7.07 5.66 -16.28
CA LYS A 54 -7.87 6.81 -16.71
C LYS A 54 -8.28 6.53 -18.15
N ALA A 55 -9.54 6.20 -18.36
CA ALA A 55 -10.01 5.55 -19.57
C ALA A 55 -9.17 4.28 -19.85
N ILE A 56 -8.52 4.18 -21.00
CA ILE A 56 -7.67 3.03 -21.40
C ILE A 56 -6.20 3.14 -20.95
N PHE A 57 -5.82 4.28 -20.36
CA PHE A 57 -4.42 4.54 -20.04
C PHE A 57 -4.06 4.08 -18.64
N LYS A 58 -3.00 3.28 -18.50
CA LYS A 58 -2.37 2.97 -17.23
C LYS A 58 -1.67 4.22 -16.71
N VAL A 59 -2.06 4.71 -15.53
CA VAL A 59 -1.50 5.94 -14.94
C VAL A 59 -0.40 5.62 -13.96
N TYR A 60 -0.66 4.71 -13.02
CA TYR A 60 0.31 4.22 -12.04
C TYR A 60 -0.08 2.84 -11.51
N ALA A 61 0.88 2.11 -10.99
CA ALA A 61 0.68 0.95 -10.13
C ALA A 61 0.77 1.37 -8.67
N ALA A 62 -0.05 0.78 -7.80
CA ALA A 62 -0.03 1.05 -6.36
C ALA A 62 -0.11 -0.23 -5.55
N GLY A 63 0.58 -0.25 -4.40
CA GLY A 63 0.54 -1.34 -3.42
C GLY A 63 0.27 -0.79 -2.01
N LEU A 64 -0.53 -1.52 -1.25
CA LEU A 64 -0.81 -1.27 0.15
C LEU A 64 -0.12 -2.32 1.01
N TYR A 65 0.65 -1.88 2.01
CA TYR A 65 1.34 -2.74 2.95
C TYR A 65 0.87 -2.49 4.37
N LEU A 66 0.55 -3.57 5.08
CA LEU A 66 0.04 -3.56 6.45
C LEU A 66 0.73 -4.65 7.29
N ALA A 67 0.71 -4.50 8.61
CA ALA A 67 1.18 -5.55 9.53
C ALA A 67 0.31 -6.81 9.45
N SER A 68 -1.00 -6.64 9.23
CA SER A 68 -1.98 -7.71 9.04
C SER A 68 -2.94 -7.37 7.91
N LYS A 69 -3.41 -8.39 7.18
CA LYS A 69 -4.35 -8.20 6.06
C LYS A 69 -5.65 -7.56 6.52
N ALA A 70 -6.17 -6.65 5.69
CA ALA A 70 -7.45 -5.99 5.89
C ALA A 70 -8.21 -5.87 4.56
N SER A 71 -9.50 -6.20 4.56
CA SER A 71 -10.32 -6.24 3.34
C SER A 71 -11.36 -5.12 3.23
N THR A 72 -11.39 -4.21 4.22
CA THR A 72 -12.27 -3.03 4.22
C THR A 72 -11.48 -1.76 4.51
N THR A 73 -11.97 -0.63 4.02
CA THR A 73 -11.37 0.69 4.29
C THR A 73 -11.23 0.94 5.78
N ASP A 74 -12.29 0.72 6.56
CA ASP A 74 -12.29 0.99 7.99
C ASP A 74 -11.28 0.11 8.73
N ALA A 75 -11.16 -1.16 8.35
CA ALA A 75 -10.15 -2.07 8.91
C ALA A 75 -8.72 -1.60 8.59
N VAL A 76 -8.45 -1.09 7.38
CA VAL A 76 -7.15 -0.51 7.00
C VAL A 76 -6.83 0.72 7.84
N LEU A 77 -7.79 1.65 7.97
CA LEU A 77 -7.59 2.89 8.73
C LEU A 77 -7.37 2.60 10.22
N ALA A 78 -8.13 1.67 10.80
CA ALA A 78 -8.02 1.26 12.20
C ALA A 78 -6.86 0.28 12.48
N ALA A 79 -6.23 -0.30 11.44
CA ALA A 79 -5.17 -1.29 11.63
C ALA A 79 -4.03 -0.72 12.49
N PRO A 80 -3.57 -1.46 13.51
CA PRO A 80 -2.42 -1.04 14.32
C PRO A 80 -1.11 -1.17 13.53
N GLY A 81 -0.06 -0.50 14.03
CA GLY A 81 1.30 -0.61 13.48
C GLY A 81 1.57 0.29 12.28
N ALA A 82 2.69 0.03 11.64
CA ALA A 82 3.13 0.77 10.47
C ALA A 82 2.27 0.42 9.24
N LYS A 83 2.14 1.39 8.33
CA LYS A 83 1.39 1.25 7.07
C LYS A 83 2.13 1.97 5.96
N ARG A 84 2.07 1.43 4.74
CA ARG A 84 2.63 2.08 3.55
C ARG A 84 1.69 1.95 2.37
N ILE A 85 1.46 3.05 1.66
CA ILE A 85 0.93 3.08 0.30
C ILE A 85 2.08 3.48 -0.61
N HIS A 86 2.41 2.63 -1.57
CA HIS A 86 3.49 2.85 -2.52
C HIS A 86 2.94 2.92 -3.93
N VAL A 87 3.20 4.03 -4.61
CA VAL A 87 2.74 4.32 -5.96
C VAL A 87 3.95 4.48 -6.88
N VAL A 88 3.90 3.84 -8.04
CA VAL A 88 4.92 3.95 -9.10
C VAL A 88 4.23 4.42 -10.37
N LEU A 89 4.66 5.54 -10.92
CA LEU A 89 4.07 6.10 -12.14
C LEU A 89 4.39 5.22 -13.35
N LEU A 90 3.41 5.01 -14.21
CA LEU A 90 3.54 4.27 -15.47
C LEU A 90 3.59 5.19 -16.69
N ARG A 91 3.43 6.50 -16.47
CA ARG A 91 3.52 7.55 -17.48
C ARG A 91 3.93 8.87 -16.85
N THR A 92 4.40 9.79 -17.69
CA THR A 92 4.70 11.16 -17.26
C THR A 92 3.41 11.91 -16.95
N ILE A 93 3.43 12.70 -15.86
CA ILE A 93 2.35 13.58 -15.42
C ILE A 93 2.96 14.91 -14.96
N ASP A 94 2.27 16.01 -15.18
CA ASP A 94 2.62 17.30 -14.59
C ASP A 94 2.54 17.24 -13.07
N ALA A 95 3.57 17.70 -12.36
CA ALA A 95 3.66 17.54 -10.91
C ALA A 95 2.61 18.36 -10.16
N ASN A 96 2.28 19.57 -10.66
CA ASN A 96 1.23 20.39 -10.04
C ASN A 96 -0.15 19.79 -10.29
N GLU A 97 -0.40 19.26 -11.51
CA GLU A 97 -1.64 18.52 -11.79
C GLU A 97 -1.79 17.31 -10.87
N PHE A 98 -0.71 16.56 -10.67
CA PHE A 98 -0.74 15.42 -9.74
C PHE A 98 -1.03 15.84 -8.30
N GLY A 99 -0.39 16.90 -7.80
CA GLY A 99 -0.66 17.48 -6.48
C GLY A 99 -2.12 17.93 -6.33
N LYS A 100 -2.71 18.58 -7.35
CA LYS A 100 -4.12 18.97 -7.37
C LYS A 100 -5.05 17.74 -7.31
N ILE A 101 -4.73 16.68 -8.05
CA ILE A 101 -5.51 15.43 -8.03
C ILE A 101 -5.50 14.79 -6.64
N LEU A 102 -4.35 14.76 -5.96
CA LEU A 102 -4.24 14.23 -4.59
C LEU A 102 -5.06 15.08 -3.61
N SER A 103 -4.94 16.42 -3.68
CA SER A 103 -5.69 17.33 -2.81
C SER A 103 -7.21 17.21 -3.02
N ALA A 104 -7.67 17.13 -4.27
CA ALA A 104 -9.08 16.89 -4.60
C ALA A 104 -9.54 15.52 -4.09
N GLY A 105 -8.69 14.49 -4.19
CA GLY A 105 -8.96 13.16 -3.66
C GLY A 105 -9.18 13.15 -2.15
N ILE A 106 -8.39 13.93 -1.39
CA ILE A 106 -8.61 14.14 0.05
C ILE A 106 -9.95 14.84 0.27
N GLN A 107 -10.18 15.96 -0.39
CA GLN A 107 -11.40 16.78 -0.22
C GLN A 107 -12.68 15.98 -0.49
N ASN A 108 -12.67 15.11 -1.50
CA ASN A 108 -13.84 14.31 -1.88
C ASN A 108 -14.13 13.13 -0.94
N ASN A 109 -13.18 12.77 -0.07
CA ASN A 109 -13.27 11.55 0.74
C ASN A 109 -13.13 11.79 2.25
N ALA A 110 -12.53 12.89 2.68
CA ALA A 110 -12.36 13.25 4.08
C ALA A 110 -13.66 13.85 4.66
N THR A 111 -13.89 13.66 5.96
CA THR A 111 -14.87 14.49 6.67
C THR A 111 -14.33 15.91 6.79
N ARG A 112 -15.19 16.85 7.20
CA ARG A 112 -14.76 18.24 7.42
C ARG A 112 -13.62 18.33 8.45
N GLU A 113 -13.73 17.58 9.54
CA GLU A 113 -12.76 17.53 10.62
C GLU A 113 -11.42 16.93 10.15
N GLU A 114 -11.48 15.82 9.41
CA GLU A 114 -10.30 15.20 8.82
C GLU A 114 -9.61 16.12 7.81
N PHE A 115 -10.40 16.82 6.98
CA PHE A 115 -9.87 17.76 6.01
C PHE A 115 -9.15 18.93 6.69
N ILE A 116 -9.76 19.51 7.73
CA ILE A 116 -9.14 20.58 8.52
C ILE A 116 -7.83 20.09 9.16
N ALA A 117 -7.83 18.89 9.75
CA ALA A 117 -6.63 18.31 10.35
C ALA A 117 -5.53 18.00 9.30
N ALA A 118 -5.91 17.75 8.05
CA ALA A 118 -4.98 17.47 6.95
C ALA A 118 -4.44 18.73 6.25
N LEU A 119 -5.04 19.92 6.48
CA LEU A 119 -4.67 21.17 5.79
C LEU A 119 -3.17 21.49 5.80
N PRO A 120 -2.44 21.37 6.94
CA PRO A 120 -0.99 21.64 6.94
C PRO A 120 -0.22 20.71 6.00
N GLY A 121 -0.60 19.42 5.95
CA GLY A 121 -0.01 18.44 5.04
C GLY A 121 -0.35 18.70 3.58
N ILE A 122 -1.61 19.10 3.28
CA ILE A 122 -2.05 19.46 1.92
C ILE A 122 -1.27 20.67 1.40
N GLN A 123 -1.06 21.67 2.26
CA GLN A 123 -0.31 22.88 1.93
C GLN A 123 1.14 22.54 1.57
N ARG A 124 1.80 21.76 2.42
CA ARG A 124 3.17 21.27 2.17
C ARG A 124 3.28 20.40 0.92
N MET A 125 2.27 19.59 0.64
CA MET A 125 2.21 18.78 -0.57
C MET A 125 2.12 19.67 -1.83
N GLY A 126 1.39 20.80 -1.77
CA GLY A 126 1.37 21.80 -2.83
C GLY A 126 2.73 22.46 -3.05
N GLU A 127 3.42 22.83 -1.96
CA GLU A 127 4.79 23.37 -2.01
C GLU A 127 5.78 22.34 -2.59
N ALA A 128 5.71 21.09 -2.14
CA ALA A 128 6.57 20.02 -2.63
C ALA A 128 6.34 19.74 -4.13
N SER A 129 5.09 19.71 -4.59
CA SER A 129 4.78 19.48 -6.00
C SER A 129 5.28 20.61 -6.90
N SER A 130 5.33 21.85 -6.42
CA SER A 130 5.85 22.99 -7.17
C SER A 130 7.38 22.95 -7.44
N GLN A 131 8.12 22.13 -6.68
CA GLN A 131 9.56 21.93 -6.89
C GLN A 131 9.86 21.05 -8.11
N TYR A 132 8.87 20.31 -8.60
CA TYR A 132 8.98 19.42 -9.75
C TYR A 132 8.16 19.98 -10.91
N LYS A 133 8.75 20.02 -12.10
CA LYS A 133 7.98 20.35 -13.31
C LYS A 133 7.09 19.19 -13.72
N GLN A 134 7.63 17.97 -13.65
CA GLN A 134 6.94 16.74 -14.01
C GLN A 134 7.47 15.56 -13.21
N LEU A 135 6.63 14.57 -13.05
CA LEU A 135 7.00 13.23 -12.59
C LEU A 135 6.93 12.30 -13.80
N VAL A 136 7.97 11.48 -13.99
CA VAL A 136 8.07 10.59 -15.16
C VAL A 136 7.72 9.15 -14.80
N ALA A 137 7.55 8.29 -15.79
CA ALA A 137 7.38 6.86 -15.57
C ALA A 137 8.55 6.31 -14.73
N GLY A 138 8.24 5.49 -13.73
CA GLY A 138 9.19 4.97 -12.75
C GLY A 138 9.37 5.86 -11.50
N ASP A 139 8.96 7.12 -11.52
CA ASP A 139 8.97 7.95 -10.32
C ASP A 139 7.95 7.44 -9.30
N THR A 140 8.27 7.62 -8.00
CA THR A 140 7.49 7.07 -6.90
C THR A 140 6.86 8.15 -6.03
N LEU A 141 5.66 7.85 -5.53
CA LEU A 141 5.03 8.51 -4.41
C LEU A 141 4.80 7.47 -3.31
N THR A 142 5.29 7.72 -2.12
CA THR A 142 5.12 6.79 -1.00
C THR A 142 4.55 7.54 0.21
N VAL A 143 3.46 7.03 0.76
CA VAL A 143 2.85 7.53 2.00
C VAL A 143 3.09 6.50 3.08
N GLU A 144 3.79 6.88 4.14
CA GLU A 144 4.11 6.03 5.26
C GLU A 144 3.49 6.56 6.55
N TRP A 145 2.90 5.67 7.30
CA TRP A 145 2.55 5.89 8.70
C TRP A 145 3.46 5.03 9.58
N LEU A 146 4.13 5.68 10.51
CA LEU A 146 4.97 5.02 11.50
C LEU A 146 4.51 5.43 12.90
N PRO A 147 4.02 4.50 13.74
CA PRO A 147 3.62 4.81 15.11
C PRO A 147 4.74 5.52 15.88
N GLY A 148 4.40 6.58 16.61
CA GLY A 148 5.36 7.41 17.33
C GLY A 148 6.10 8.46 16.49
N THR A 149 6.23 8.25 15.17
CA THR A 149 6.86 9.21 14.24
C THR A 149 5.81 10.05 13.53
N GLY A 150 4.80 9.38 12.95
CA GLY A 150 3.73 10.04 12.18
C GLY A 150 3.72 9.68 10.71
N THR A 151 3.01 10.48 9.92
CA THR A 151 2.87 10.31 8.47
C THR A 151 3.94 11.08 7.73
N THR A 152 4.66 10.41 6.84
CA THR A 152 5.62 11.03 5.92
C THR A 152 5.25 10.70 4.48
N LEU A 153 5.32 11.71 3.61
CA LEU A 153 5.16 11.57 2.17
C LEU A 153 6.52 11.69 1.50
N TYR A 154 6.86 10.72 0.68
CA TYR A 154 8.08 10.69 -0.11
C TYR A 154 7.72 10.84 -1.60
N VAL A 155 8.45 11.71 -2.29
CA VAL A 155 8.42 11.83 -3.76
C VAL A 155 9.79 11.48 -4.29
N LYS A 156 9.88 10.54 -5.24
CA LYS A 156 11.16 10.07 -5.80
C LYS A 156 12.16 9.60 -4.71
N GLY A 157 11.64 9.02 -3.63
CA GLY A 157 12.42 8.56 -2.48
C GLY A 157 12.86 9.66 -1.49
N LYS A 158 12.60 10.94 -1.77
CA LYS A 158 12.90 12.04 -0.84
C LYS A 158 11.70 12.32 0.06
N SER A 159 11.94 12.52 1.36
CA SER A 159 10.94 12.98 2.31
C SER A 159 10.60 14.43 2.02
N GLU A 160 9.42 14.69 1.48
CA GLU A 160 8.97 16.03 1.07
C GLU A 160 7.96 16.64 2.04
N VAL A 161 7.16 15.80 2.71
CA VAL A 161 6.08 16.27 3.59
C VAL A 161 6.04 15.43 4.87
N GLY A 162 6.02 16.09 6.02
CA GLY A 162 5.94 15.45 7.34
C GLY A 162 7.30 15.41 8.08
N PRO A 163 7.40 14.61 9.17
CA PRO A 163 6.35 13.74 9.68
C PRO A 163 5.23 14.52 10.40
N TYR A 164 3.97 14.10 10.16
CA TYR A 164 2.80 14.57 10.90
C TYR A 164 2.35 13.50 11.90
N LYS A 165 2.39 13.83 13.19
CA LYS A 165 2.12 12.87 14.28
C LYS A 165 0.68 12.38 14.33
N GLU A 166 -0.25 13.18 13.80
CA GLU A 166 -1.67 12.88 13.85
C GLU A 166 -2.04 11.83 12.79
N PRO A 167 -2.73 10.73 13.16
CA PRO A 167 -3.18 9.72 12.20
C PRO A 167 -4.12 10.28 11.11
N ALA A 168 -4.76 11.41 11.40
CA ALA A 168 -5.74 12.03 10.50
C ALA A 168 -5.16 12.32 9.11
N PHE A 169 -3.89 12.73 9.01
CA PHE A 169 -3.27 12.99 7.71
C PHE A 169 -3.06 11.71 6.90
N PHE A 170 -2.57 10.62 7.54
CA PHE A 170 -2.49 9.32 6.86
C PHE A 170 -3.86 8.85 6.40
N ASN A 171 -4.87 8.93 7.26
CA ASN A 171 -6.22 8.50 6.96
C ASN A 171 -6.81 9.29 5.79
N ALA A 172 -6.62 10.62 5.77
CA ALA A 172 -7.05 11.47 4.66
C ALA A 172 -6.36 11.08 3.35
N MET A 173 -5.03 10.86 3.37
CA MET A 173 -4.26 10.40 2.22
C MET A 173 -4.72 9.01 1.75
N ALA A 174 -4.88 8.05 2.66
CA ALA A 174 -5.31 6.69 2.32
C ALA A 174 -6.69 6.68 1.66
N LYS A 175 -7.59 7.56 2.07
CA LYS A 175 -8.94 7.69 1.51
C LYS A 175 -8.95 8.15 0.04
N ILE A 176 -7.87 8.73 -0.50
CA ILE A 176 -7.73 8.99 -1.94
C ILE A 176 -7.97 7.69 -2.73
N TRP A 177 -7.46 6.58 -2.24
CA TRP A 177 -7.57 5.27 -2.88
C TRP A 177 -8.64 4.38 -2.30
N LEU A 178 -8.94 4.51 -1.00
CA LEU A 178 -9.81 3.59 -0.26
C LEU A 178 -11.17 4.19 0.13
N GLY A 179 -11.38 5.49 -0.10
CA GLY A 179 -12.58 6.21 0.30
C GLY A 179 -13.83 5.84 -0.51
N LYS A 180 -14.91 6.60 -0.28
CA LYS A 180 -16.20 6.40 -0.97
C LYS A 180 -16.13 6.81 -2.45
N SER A 181 -15.32 7.84 -2.75
CA SER A 181 -15.04 8.34 -4.12
C SER A 181 -13.55 8.11 -4.44
N PRO A 182 -13.11 6.86 -4.60
CA PRO A 182 -11.69 6.54 -4.77
C PRO A 182 -11.18 7.01 -6.13
N ALA A 183 -9.87 7.16 -6.25
CA ALA A 183 -9.21 7.50 -7.51
C ALA A 183 -9.54 6.50 -8.64
N ASP A 184 -9.83 5.24 -8.28
CA ASP A 184 -10.25 4.16 -9.18
C ASP A 184 -10.87 3.04 -8.33
N HIS A 185 -12.07 2.55 -8.68
CA HIS A 185 -12.78 1.53 -7.92
C HIS A 185 -12.11 0.16 -8.00
N LEU A 186 -11.59 -0.22 -9.17
CA LEU A 186 -10.90 -1.51 -9.34
C LEU A 186 -9.58 -1.51 -8.58
N LEU A 187 -8.87 -0.39 -8.58
CA LEU A 187 -7.67 -0.23 -7.76
C LEU A 187 -7.99 -0.34 -6.27
N LYS A 188 -9.08 0.28 -5.80
CA LYS A 188 -9.52 0.14 -4.40
C LYS A 188 -9.75 -1.33 -4.04
N GLU A 189 -10.50 -2.08 -4.84
CA GLU A 189 -10.75 -3.51 -4.61
C GLU A 189 -9.43 -4.30 -4.57
N ALA A 190 -8.54 -4.03 -5.51
CA ALA A 190 -7.22 -4.67 -5.56
C ALA A 190 -6.37 -4.36 -4.32
N LEU A 191 -6.32 -3.11 -3.85
CA LEU A 191 -5.58 -2.71 -2.64
C LEU A 191 -6.16 -3.37 -1.38
N LEU A 192 -7.48 -3.60 -1.34
CA LEU A 192 -8.17 -4.32 -0.26
C LEU A 192 -8.02 -5.85 -0.36
N GLY A 193 -7.22 -6.35 -1.31
CA GLY A 193 -7.01 -7.78 -1.49
C GLY A 193 -8.24 -8.51 -2.01
N GLN A 194 -9.21 -7.78 -2.58
CA GLN A 194 -10.41 -8.35 -3.17
C GLN A 194 -10.10 -8.77 -4.62
N ALA A 195 -10.57 -9.95 -5.02
CA ALA A 195 -10.48 -10.35 -6.41
C ALA A 195 -11.29 -9.36 -7.29
N PRO A 196 -10.76 -8.95 -8.47
CA PRO A 196 -11.53 -8.09 -9.37
C PRO A 196 -12.85 -8.80 -9.68
N ARG A 197 -13.97 -8.10 -9.49
CA ARG A 197 -15.27 -8.61 -9.90
C ARG A 197 -15.23 -8.80 -11.41
N ARG A 198 -15.39 -10.03 -11.87
CA ARG A 198 -15.69 -10.27 -13.28
C ARG A 198 -16.96 -9.46 -13.58
N GLN A 199 -16.88 -8.49 -14.47
CA GLN A 199 -18.06 -7.95 -15.10
C GLN A 199 -18.51 -9.06 -16.07
N ASP A 200 -19.41 -9.92 -15.59
CA ASP A 200 -20.15 -10.81 -16.45
C ASP A 200 -21.06 -9.92 -17.33
N ASN A 201 -20.64 -9.72 -18.57
CA ASN A 201 -21.46 -9.14 -19.64
C ASN A 201 -22.37 -10.24 -20.20
#